data_9a71c0391894463847862125c733c310
#
_entry.id   9a71c0391894463847862125c733c310
#
_cell.length_a   1.000
_cell.length_b   1.000
_cell.length_c   1.000
_cell.angle_alpha   90.00
_cell.angle_beta   90.00
_cell.angle_gamma   90.00
#
_symmetry.space_group_name_H-M   'P 1'
#
loop_
_entity.id
_entity.type
_entity.pdbx_description
1 polymer ?
#
loop_
_entity_poly.entity_id
_entity_poly.type
_entity_poly.pdbx_seq_one_letter_code
_entity_poly.pdbx_strand_id
1 'polypeptide(L)'
;MSLRENPSAPPARRSRPASVALWAVLAALVVGLTACGTTSDSDSGSASAEAASGAEDGAFPATVATKFGDITVKKRPARVVALGWGDAEAVLSLGGQPVGASDWLAFGGDGVGPWAKGLYKKSPQLIGTLEPEFEKIAALQPDLILDTKSSGDQARYDTLSKIAPTVGVPKGGDQYKISWRQQTEMVATALGVPAKGESLIAETEKKFRDSAAAHPEFKGKTITLGSRTGDGFGAYVHGTGRTDFVERLGFKNNPAVDAKAGASFYIDVSRENLDLLDADLTVMTPIGIPASKISDDPLYRAVPSVKAGRSVVFDDETLSAAFSTDSVFSVAYALEKVVPLFAEPLK
;
A
#
# COMPACT_ATOMS: atom_id res chain seq x y z
N MET A 1 17.59 20.58 -51.78
CA MET A 1 18.50 19.72 -52.51
C MET A 1 18.35 18.34 -51.93
N SER A 2 17.43 17.58 -52.56
CA SER A 2 17.53 16.26 -53.18
C SER A 2 17.68 15.13 -52.17
N LEU A 3 16.59 14.39 -51.83
CA LEU A 3 15.92 13.26 -52.50
C LEU A 3 16.81 12.04 -52.77
N ARG A 4 16.46 10.91 -52.17
CA ARG A 4 16.24 9.56 -52.73
C ARG A 4 15.83 8.62 -51.60
N GLU A 5 14.64 8.20 -51.46
CA GLU A 5 13.82 7.10 -52.02
C GLU A 5 14.51 5.75 -52.17
N ASN A 6 14.03 4.80 -51.35
CA ASN A 6 13.43 3.47 -51.57
C ASN A 6 13.94 2.61 -52.76
N PRO A 7 13.87 1.24 -52.79
CA PRO A 7 12.62 0.48 -52.56
C PRO A 7 12.71 -1.00 -52.09
N SER A 8 11.58 -1.51 -51.55
CA SER A 8 10.79 -2.72 -52.01
C SER A 8 11.36 -4.12 -51.69
N ALA A 9 10.74 -4.88 -50.94
CA ALA A 9 9.52 -5.74 -50.93
C ALA A 9 9.78 -7.22 -51.25
N PRO A 10 8.82 -8.11 -51.03
CA PRO A 10 8.91 -9.43 -50.42
C PRO A 10 8.71 -10.57 -51.47
N PRO A 11 8.13 -11.72 -51.24
CA PRO A 11 7.91 -12.68 -50.14
C PRO A 11 8.23 -14.14 -50.58
N ALA A 12 8.05 -15.12 -49.65
CA ALA A 12 7.77 -16.49 -50.07
C ALA A 12 7.03 -17.31 -49.02
N ARG A 13 5.84 -17.71 -49.38
CA ARG A 13 4.97 -18.78 -48.83
C ARG A 13 5.54 -20.17 -49.16
N ARG A 14 5.36 -21.14 -48.26
CA ARG A 14 5.00 -22.56 -48.55
C ARG A 14 4.62 -23.21 -47.24
N SER A 15 3.37 -23.59 -47.06
CA SER A 15 2.59 -24.80 -47.38
C SER A 15 2.84 -26.02 -46.50
N ARG A 16 1.73 -26.40 -45.90
CA ARG A 16 1.43 -27.59 -45.04
C ARG A 16 1.74 -28.92 -45.77
N PRO A 17 1.74 -30.08 -45.04
CA PRO A 17 0.45 -30.74 -44.84
C PRO A 17 0.26 -31.42 -43.45
N ALA A 18 -1.00 -31.78 -43.26
CA ALA A 18 -1.60 -32.53 -42.19
C ALA A 18 -1.22 -34.01 -42.22
N SER A 19 -1.24 -34.67 -41.05
CA SER A 19 -1.48 -36.12 -40.97
C SER A 19 -2.30 -36.44 -39.73
N VAL A 20 -3.45 -37.01 -40.01
CA VAL A 20 -4.45 -37.60 -39.13
C VAL A 20 -3.98 -38.98 -38.75
N ALA A 21 -4.09 -39.43 -37.51
CA ALA A 21 -4.23 -40.83 -37.16
C ALA A 21 -5.10 -40.98 -35.92
N LEU A 22 -6.26 -41.52 -36.16
CA LEU A 22 -7.23 -42.08 -35.26
C LEU A 22 -6.70 -43.42 -34.71
N TRP A 23 -6.88 -43.72 -33.41
CA TRP A 23 -7.18 -45.06 -32.93
C TRP A 23 -8.05 -45.02 -31.67
N ALA A 24 -9.07 -45.82 -31.71
CA ALA A 24 -10.19 -45.90 -30.77
C ALA A 24 -10.09 -47.15 -29.89
N VAL A 25 -10.79 -47.07 -28.75
CA VAL A 25 -11.51 -48.13 -28.03
C VAL A 25 -10.69 -49.13 -27.16
N LEU A 26 -10.94 -49.15 -25.86
CA LEU A 26 -11.66 -50.27 -25.22
C LEU A 26 -12.11 -49.94 -23.77
N ALA A 27 -13.37 -50.20 -23.52
CA ALA A 27 -14.04 -50.13 -22.21
C ALA A 27 -13.83 -51.44 -21.44
N ALA A 28 -13.77 -51.34 -20.11
CA ALA A 28 -14.10 -52.47 -19.24
C ALA A 28 -14.79 -51.97 -17.96
N LEU A 29 -16.08 -52.29 -17.87
CA LEU A 29 -16.92 -52.25 -16.68
C LEU A 29 -16.53 -53.40 -15.75
N VAL A 30 -16.42 -53.15 -14.43
CA VAL A 30 -16.70 -54.19 -13.41
C VAL A 30 -17.54 -53.57 -12.30
N VAL A 31 -18.74 -54.11 -12.17
CA VAL A 31 -19.72 -53.88 -11.09
C VAL A 31 -19.43 -54.88 -9.98
N GLY A 32 -19.45 -54.48 -8.75
CA GLY A 32 -19.42 -55.36 -7.59
C GLY A 32 -20.15 -54.76 -6.41
N LEU A 33 -21.33 -55.30 -6.12
CA LEU A 33 -22.25 -54.99 -5.03
C LEU A 33 -21.93 -55.71 -3.73
N THR A 34 -22.39 -55.07 -2.62
CA THR A 34 -22.86 -55.63 -1.32
C THR A 34 -21.80 -55.97 -0.27
N ALA A 35 -21.92 -55.47 0.98
CA ALA A 35 -22.85 -55.92 1.99
C ALA A 35 -22.74 -55.06 3.28
N CYS A 36 -23.87 -54.85 3.94
CA CYS A 36 -24.02 -54.38 5.33
C CYS A 36 -23.44 -55.36 6.37
N GLY A 37 -22.93 -54.84 7.45
CA GLY A 37 -22.61 -55.60 8.66
C GLY A 37 -22.31 -54.66 9.84
N THR A 38 -23.29 -54.51 10.73
CA THR A 38 -23.18 -53.95 12.06
C THR A 38 -22.33 -54.81 12.97
N THR A 39 -21.42 -54.25 13.76
CA THR A 39 -21.30 -54.43 15.22
C THR A 39 -20.20 -53.60 15.80
N SER A 40 -20.47 -53.04 16.97
CA SER A 40 -19.61 -52.28 17.87
C SER A 40 -18.34 -53.01 18.28
N ASP A 41 -17.19 -52.30 18.37
CA ASP A 41 -16.41 -52.30 19.63
C ASP A 41 -15.36 -51.16 19.58
N SER A 42 -15.14 -50.65 20.76
CA SER A 42 -14.22 -49.56 21.11
C SER A 42 -12.76 -49.95 20.93
N ASP A 43 -11.96 -49.16 20.25
CA ASP A 43 -10.56 -49.02 20.65
C ASP A 43 -9.97 -47.64 20.29
N SER A 44 -9.22 -47.12 21.26
CA SER A 44 -8.60 -45.82 21.23
C SER A 44 -7.41 -45.78 20.27
N GLY A 45 -7.60 -45.15 19.13
CA GLY A 45 -6.52 -44.84 18.20
C GLY A 45 -6.35 -43.30 18.07
N SER A 46 -5.24 -42.78 18.65
CA SER A 46 -4.78 -41.42 18.44
C SER A 46 -4.64 -41.14 16.96
N ALA A 47 -5.64 -40.53 16.37
CA ALA A 47 -5.52 -39.90 15.04
C ALA A 47 -4.88 -38.54 15.25
N SER A 48 -3.62 -38.43 14.86
CA SER A 48 -2.95 -37.13 14.59
C SER A 48 -3.85 -36.31 13.67
N ALA A 49 -4.44 -35.26 14.21
CA ALA A 49 -5.08 -34.25 13.42
C ALA A 49 -3.98 -33.56 12.61
N GLU A 50 -3.77 -34.00 11.38
CA GLU A 50 -3.22 -33.12 10.36
C GLU A 50 -4.13 -31.89 10.31
N ALA A 51 -3.64 -30.79 10.83
CA ALA A 51 -4.22 -29.49 10.59
C ALA A 51 -4.19 -29.26 9.09
N ALA A 52 -5.26 -29.68 8.41
CA ALA A 52 -5.60 -29.14 7.11
C ALA A 52 -5.67 -27.64 7.30
N SER A 53 -4.66 -26.92 6.81
CA SER A 53 -4.75 -25.50 6.54
C SER A 53 -5.86 -25.33 5.51
N GLY A 54 -7.11 -25.31 5.99
CA GLY A 54 -8.25 -24.89 5.21
C GLY A 54 -7.98 -23.47 4.77
N ALA A 55 -7.51 -23.29 3.54
CA ALA A 55 -7.74 -22.07 2.83
C ALA A 55 -9.25 -21.89 2.87
N GLU A 56 -9.73 -21.02 3.78
CA GLU A 56 -11.11 -20.57 3.72
C GLU A 56 -11.31 -20.10 2.29
N ASP A 57 -12.11 -20.84 1.52
CA ASP A 57 -12.64 -20.39 0.24
C ASP A 57 -13.54 -19.22 0.60
N GLY A 58 -12.86 -18.09 0.72
CA GLY A 58 -13.32 -16.91 1.36
C GLY A 58 -14.55 -16.36 0.69
N ALA A 59 -15.11 -15.38 1.26
CA ALA A 59 -16.26 -14.61 0.92
C ALA A 59 -16.24 -14.06 -0.53
N PHE A 60 -16.31 -14.95 -1.53
CA PHE A 60 -16.51 -14.55 -2.92
C PHE A 60 -17.94 -14.88 -3.36
N PRO A 61 -18.57 -14.02 -4.18
CA PRO A 61 -18.03 -12.76 -4.70
C PRO A 61 -17.85 -11.71 -3.59
N ALA A 62 -16.70 -11.00 -3.60
CA ALA A 62 -16.42 -9.92 -2.67
C ALA A 62 -16.68 -8.57 -3.34
N THR A 63 -17.31 -7.63 -2.62
CA THR A 63 -17.62 -6.29 -3.14
C THR A 63 -16.90 -5.23 -2.33
N VAL A 64 -16.16 -4.34 -3.01
CA VAL A 64 -15.44 -3.22 -2.43
C VAL A 64 -16.05 -1.92 -2.93
N ALA A 65 -16.50 -1.07 -2.00
CA ALA A 65 -17.04 0.25 -2.32
C ALA A 65 -15.93 1.24 -2.62
N THR A 66 -15.91 1.81 -3.83
CA THR A 66 -14.92 2.78 -4.26
C THR A 66 -15.57 4.09 -4.72
N LYS A 67 -14.76 5.13 -4.91
CA LYS A 67 -15.17 6.40 -5.52
C LYS A 67 -15.83 6.20 -6.89
N PHE A 68 -15.43 5.14 -7.59
CA PHE A 68 -15.86 4.82 -8.96
C PHE A 68 -17.02 3.83 -9.02
N GLY A 69 -17.65 3.55 -7.88
CA GLY A 69 -18.70 2.56 -7.72
C GLY A 69 -18.23 1.30 -7.01
N ASP A 70 -19.13 0.34 -6.86
CA ASP A 70 -18.86 -0.92 -6.21
C ASP A 70 -18.16 -1.89 -7.17
N ILE A 71 -17.00 -2.40 -6.75
CA ILE A 71 -16.19 -3.33 -7.54
C ILE A 71 -16.37 -4.73 -6.99
N THR A 72 -16.87 -5.64 -7.83
CA THR A 72 -17.08 -7.04 -7.46
C THR A 72 -15.94 -7.92 -7.96
N VAL A 73 -15.20 -8.49 -7.03
CA VAL A 73 -14.20 -9.54 -7.27
C VAL A 73 -14.91 -10.89 -7.18
N LYS A 74 -15.01 -11.60 -8.30
CA LYS A 74 -15.86 -12.81 -8.42
C LYS A 74 -15.25 -14.06 -7.80
N LYS A 75 -13.93 -14.14 -7.73
CA LYS A 75 -13.14 -15.28 -7.21
C LYS A 75 -11.82 -14.80 -6.65
N ARG A 76 -11.13 -15.62 -5.88
CA ARG A 76 -9.80 -15.32 -5.34
C ARG A 76 -8.84 -14.90 -6.45
N PRO A 77 -8.25 -13.70 -6.37
CA PRO A 77 -7.30 -13.23 -7.37
C PRO A 77 -6.00 -14.04 -7.30
N ALA A 78 -5.49 -14.42 -8.47
CA ALA A 78 -4.22 -15.12 -8.63
C ALA A 78 -3.09 -14.22 -9.09
N ARG A 79 -3.43 -13.12 -9.77
CA ARG A 79 -2.47 -12.19 -10.40
C ARG A 79 -2.81 -10.74 -10.04
N VAL A 80 -2.37 -10.35 -8.85
CA VAL A 80 -2.62 -9.00 -8.32
C VAL A 80 -1.52 -8.05 -8.78
N VAL A 81 -1.92 -6.88 -9.29
CA VAL A 81 -1.04 -5.73 -9.50
C VAL A 81 -1.39 -4.66 -8.47
N ALA A 82 -0.40 -4.18 -7.72
CA ALA A 82 -0.54 -3.24 -6.61
C ALA A 82 0.12 -1.90 -6.97
N LEU A 83 -0.67 -0.87 -7.27
CA LEU A 83 -0.22 0.42 -7.78
C LEU A 83 -0.30 1.55 -6.76
N GLY A 84 -1.30 1.54 -5.89
CA GLY A 84 -1.45 2.57 -4.86
C GLY A 84 -0.31 2.54 -3.84
N TRP A 85 -0.04 3.67 -3.23
CA TRP A 85 0.99 3.78 -2.20
C TRP A 85 0.72 2.82 -1.04
N GLY A 86 1.64 1.89 -0.78
CA GLY A 86 1.47 0.87 0.26
C GLY A 86 0.59 -0.34 -0.11
N ASP A 87 -0.07 -0.36 -1.28
CA ASP A 87 -0.92 -1.50 -1.69
C ASP A 87 -0.13 -2.82 -1.74
N ALA A 88 1.12 -2.79 -2.21
CA ALA A 88 1.97 -3.98 -2.25
C ALA A 88 2.20 -4.56 -0.84
N GLU A 89 2.53 -3.71 0.12
CA GLU A 89 2.74 -4.13 1.51
C GLU A 89 1.42 -4.59 2.17
N ALA A 90 0.29 -3.98 1.84
CA ALA A 90 -1.02 -4.43 2.30
C ALA A 90 -1.33 -5.86 1.80
N VAL A 91 -1.08 -6.14 0.50
CA VAL A 91 -1.22 -7.50 -0.06
C VAL A 91 -0.30 -8.49 0.64
N LEU A 92 0.97 -8.14 0.85
CA LEU A 92 1.95 -9.00 1.52
C LEU A 92 1.55 -9.31 2.96
N SER A 93 1.05 -8.32 3.72
CA SER A 93 0.60 -8.51 5.11
C SER A 93 -0.56 -9.49 5.21
N LEU A 94 -1.39 -9.53 4.19
CA LEU A 94 -2.51 -10.46 4.04
C LEU A 94 -2.10 -11.82 3.43
N GLY A 95 -0.80 -12.04 3.18
CA GLY A 95 -0.25 -13.29 2.65
C GLY A 95 -0.38 -13.44 1.14
N GLY A 96 -0.81 -12.40 0.43
CA GLY A 96 -0.83 -12.34 -1.03
C GLY A 96 0.58 -12.12 -1.61
N GLN A 97 0.69 -12.24 -2.93
CA GLN A 97 1.96 -12.07 -3.66
C GLN A 97 1.67 -11.28 -4.94
N PRO A 98 1.87 -9.95 -4.93
CA PRO A 98 1.70 -9.16 -6.15
C PRO A 98 2.65 -9.62 -7.26
N VAL A 99 2.15 -9.68 -8.51
CA VAL A 99 2.97 -9.95 -9.70
C VAL A 99 3.57 -8.67 -10.29
N GLY A 100 2.98 -7.52 -9.95
CA GLY A 100 3.47 -6.18 -10.28
C GLY A 100 3.19 -5.24 -9.13
N ALA A 101 4.11 -4.28 -8.89
CA ALA A 101 4.01 -3.32 -7.80
C ALA A 101 4.62 -1.98 -8.17
N SER A 102 4.10 -0.91 -7.58
CA SER A 102 4.73 0.41 -7.67
C SER A 102 5.76 0.58 -6.55
N ASP A 103 6.94 1.09 -6.90
CA ASP A 103 7.97 1.49 -5.92
C ASP A 103 7.98 3.01 -5.77
N TRP A 104 7.01 3.53 -5.05
CA TRP A 104 6.75 4.97 -4.97
C TRP A 104 7.76 5.76 -4.11
N LEU A 105 8.54 5.06 -3.28
CA LEU A 105 9.62 5.65 -2.47
C LEU A 105 11.01 5.29 -2.98
N ALA A 106 11.10 4.66 -4.15
CA ALA A 106 12.36 4.27 -4.79
C ALA A 106 13.26 3.38 -3.90
N PHE A 107 12.66 2.42 -3.20
CA PHE A 107 13.40 1.43 -2.40
C PHE A 107 14.32 0.55 -3.24
N GLY A 108 13.98 0.37 -4.53
CA GLY A 108 14.63 -0.62 -5.39
C GLY A 108 14.30 -2.06 -5.01
N GLY A 109 15.00 -3.02 -5.57
CA GLY A 109 14.79 -4.44 -5.28
C GLY A 109 13.35 -4.89 -5.54
N ASP A 110 12.63 -5.28 -4.47
CA ASP A 110 11.23 -5.70 -4.54
C ASP A 110 10.22 -4.55 -4.41
N GLY A 111 10.67 -3.30 -4.34
CA GLY A 111 9.82 -2.11 -4.26
C GLY A 111 9.11 -1.92 -2.91
N VAL A 112 9.64 -2.50 -1.84
CA VAL A 112 9.13 -2.39 -0.47
C VAL A 112 10.23 -2.00 0.51
N GLY A 113 9.84 -1.40 1.63
CA GLY A 113 10.77 -0.98 2.66
C GLY A 113 11.44 -2.15 3.41
N PRO A 114 12.51 -1.88 4.18
CA PRO A 114 13.26 -2.91 4.93
C PRO A 114 12.39 -3.73 5.89
N TRP A 115 11.31 -3.17 6.41
CA TRP A 115 10.32 -3.84 7.28
C TRP A 115 9.51 -4.94 6.59
N ALA A 116 9.49 -4.94 5.25
CA ALA A 116 8.80 -5.93 4.42
C ALA A 116 9.76 -6.77 3.57
N LYS A 117 11.09 -6.63 3.79
CA LYS A 117 12.12 -7.36 3.05
C LYS A 117 11.98 -8.87 3.26
N GLY A 118 12.05 -9.62 2.15
CA GLY A 118 12.01 -11.08 2.16
C GLY A 118 10.59 -11.67 2.24
N LEU A 119 9.53 -10.85 2.19
CA LEU A 119 8.15 -11.33 2.18
C LEU A 119 7.70 -11.78 0.78
N TYR A 120 8.32 -11.30 -0.26
CA TYR A 120 8.10 -11.80 -1.61
C TYR A 120 8.76 -13.17 -1.80
N LYS A 121 8.01 -14.12 -2.33
CA LYS A 121 8.53 -15.42 -2.79
C LYS A 121 9.19 -15.29 -4.17
N LYS A 122 8.72 -14.36 -4.97
CA LYS A 122 9.23 -13.99 -6.28
C LYS A 122 9.05 -12.48 -6.43
N SER A 123 10.13 -11.77 -6.79
CA SER A 123 10.10 -10.33 -7.00
C SER A 123 9.03 -9.92 -8.00
N PRO A 124 8.24 -8.86 -7.69
CA PRO A 124 7.26 -8.33 -8.62
C PRO A 124 7.93 -7.60 -9.77
N GLN A 125 7.22 -7.38 -10.86
CA GLN A 125 7.64 -6.38 -11.83
C GLN A 125 7.38 -4.99 -11.26
N LEU A 126 8.42 -4.15 -11.16
CA LEU A 126 8.25 -2.76 -10.77
C LEU A 126 7.63 -1.94 -11.90
N ILE A 127 6.66 -1.13 -11.55
CA ILE A 127 5.83 -0.32 -12.45
C ILE A 127 5.82 1.11 -11.92
N GLY A 128 5.78 2.09 -12.80
CA GLY A 128 5.67 3.50 -12.43
C GLY A 128 4.46 3.78 -11.54
N THR A 129 4.62 4.70 -10.59
CA THR A 129 3.60 4.98 -9.57
C THR A 129 2.70 6.19 -9.90
N LEU A 130 3.27 7.36 -10.14
CA LEU A 130 2.48 8.56 -10.50
C LEU A 130 1.89 8.43 -11.90
N GLU A 131 2.69 7.92 -12.82
CA GLU A 131 2.29 7.60 -14.19
C GLU A 131 2.45 6.10 -14.42
N PRO A 132 1.38 5.31 -14.25
CA PRO A 132 1.45 3.87 -14.44
C PRO A 132 1.77 3.49 -15.89
N GLU A 133 2.67 2.54 -16.05
CA GLU A 133 3.01 1.99 -17.35
C GLU A 133 1.95 0.95 -17.76
N PHE A 134 0.84 1.43 -18.31
CA PHE A 134 -0.36 0.62 -18.61
C PHE A 134 -0.07 -0.62 -19.48
N GLU A 135 0.87 -0.51 -20.42
CA GLU A 135 1.29 -1.62 -21.27
C GLU A 135 2.00 -2.72 -20.47
N LYS A 136 2.87 -2.35 -19.52
CA LYS A 136 3.50 -3.31 -18.62
C LYS A 136 2.49 -3.98 -17.70
N ILE A 137 1.50 -3.21 -17.22
CA ILE A 137 0.40 -3.75 -16.40
C ILE A 137 -0.39 -4.78 -17.20
N ALA A 138 -0.80 -4.44 -18.43
CA ALA A 138 -1.55 -5.34 -19.30
C ALA A 138 -0.76 -6.61 -19.65
N ALA A 139 0.55 -6.49 -19.89
CA ALA A 139 1.44 -7.64 -20.15
C ALA A 139 1.52 -8.63 -18.97
N LEU A 140 1.27 -8.17 -17.75
CA LEU A 140 1.19 -9.04 -16.56
C LEU A 140 -0.12 -9.84 -16.50
N GLN A 141 -1.11 -9.55 -17.35
CA GLN A 141 -2.41 -10.21 -17.36
C GLN A 141 -3.03 -10.30 -15.95
N PRO A 142 -3.20 -9.19 -15.24
CA PRO A 142 -3.76 -9.20 -13.89
C PRO A 142 -5.23 -9.64 -13.92
N ASP A 143 -5.68 -10.26 -12.83
CA ASP A 143 -7.09 -10.52 -12.55
C ASP A 143 -7.65 -9.60 -11.46
N LEU A 144 -6.78 -8.81 -10.83
CA LEU A 144 -7.11 -7.71 -9.93
C LEU A 144 -6.02 -6.63 -9.98
N ILE A 145 -6.45 -5.38 -10.04
CA ILE A 145 -5.60 -4.20 -9.85
C ILE A 145 -6.04 -3.49 -8.56
N LEU A 146 -5.07 -3.19 -7.70
CA LEU A 146 -5.26 -2.35 -6.52
C LEU A 146 -4.65 -0.98 -6.80
N ASP A 147 -5.42 0.08 -6.61
CA ASP A 147 -5.04 1.47 -6.77
C ASP A 147 -5.68 2.33 -5.67
N THR A 148 -5.67 1.77 -4.43
CA THR A 148 -6.48 2.26 -3.31
C THR A 148 -5.99 3.57 -2.74
N LYS A 149 -4.67 3.79 -2.70
CA LYS A 149 -4.04 5.04 -2.24
C LYS A 149 -3.36 5.72 -3.42
N SER A 150 -4.16 6.34 -4.28
CA SER A 150 -3.72 7.00 -5.52
C SER A 150 -4.32 8.39 -5.70
N SER A 151 -4.13 9.00 -6.85
CA SER A 151 -4.70 10.31 -7.19
C SER A 151 -6.23 10.34 -7.22
N GLY A 152 -6.87 9.18 -7.39
CA GLY A 152 -8.32 9.12 -7.59
C GLY A 152 -8.78 9.76 -8.92
N ASP A 153 -7.88 9.84 -9.90
CA ASP A 153 -8.16 10.37 -11.23
C ASP A 153 -9.04 9.42 -12.05
N GLN A 154 -10.08 9.96 -12.69
CA GLN A 154 -11.05 9.18 -13.44
C GLN A 154 -10.42 8.54 -14.69
N ALA A 155 -9.58 9.27 -15.44
CA ALA A 155 -8.98 8.76 -16.66
C ALA A 155 -7.99 7.62 -16.38
N ARG A 156 -7.24 7.73 -15.26
CA ARG A 156 -6.39 6.66 -14.75
C ARG A 156 -7.23 5.41 -14.43
N TYR A 157 -8.30 5.57 -13.67
CA TYR A 157 -9.21 4.49 -13.32
C TYR A 157 -9.83 3.84 -14.57
N ASP A 158 -10.34 4.64 -15.51
CA ASP A 158 -10.97 4.16 -16.74
C ASP A 158 -10.00 3.35 -17.62
N THR A 159 -8.71 3.68 -17.56
CA THR A 159 -7.68 2.95 -18.29
C THR A 159 -7.34 1.63 -17.60
N LEU A 160 -7.14 1.64 -16.28
CA LEU A 160 -6.86 0.44 -15.49
C LEU A 160 -8.02 -0.56 -15.54
N SER A 161 -9.26 -0.08 -15.44
CA SER A 161 -10.46 -0.93 -15.43
C SER A 161 -10.73 -1.64 -16.77
N LYS A 162 -10.15 -1.16 -17.87
CA LYS A 162 -10.15 -1.88 -19.16
C LYS A 162 -9.19 -3.07 -19.17
N ILE A 163 -8.19 -3.09 -18.31
CA ILE A 163 -7.21 -4.17 -18.21
C ILE A 163 -7.74 -5.28 -17.27
N ALA A 164 -8.21 -4.91 -16.08
CA ALA A 164 -8.75 -5.85 -15.09
C ALA A 164 -9.66 -5.11 -14.09
N PRO A 165 -10.49 -5.84 -13.30
CA PRO A 165 -11.19 -5.27 -12.16
C PRO A 165 -10.23 -4.46 -11.30
N THR A 166 -10.56 -3.17 -11.05
CA THR A 166 -9.68 -2.22 -10.37
C THR A 166 -10.34 -1.70 -9.11
N VAL A 167 -9.75 -1.96 -7.95
CA VAL A 167 -10.14 -1.36 -6.69
C VAL A 167 -9.39 -0.06 -6.53
N GLY A 168 -10.08 1.05 -6.81
CA GLY A 168 -9.54 2.41 -6.69
C GLY A 168 -9.70 2.99 -5.28
N VAL A 169 -9.55 4.32 -5.17
CA VAL A 169 -9.73 5.04 -3.90
C VAL A 169 -11.11 4.79 -3.29
N PRO A 170 -11.26 4.79 -1.95
CA PRO A 170 -12.50 4.45 -1.28
C PRO A 170 -13.64 5.42 -1.63
N LYS A 171 -14.87 4.97 -1.42
CA LYS A 171 -16.06 5.83 -1.52
C LYS A 171 -15.96 6.98 -0.53
N GLY A 172 -16.13 8.20 -1.03
CA GLY A 172 -15.95 9.43 -0.25
C GLY A 172 -14.48 9.74 0.07
N GLY A 173 -13.54 8.94 -0.40
CA GLY A 173 -12.11 9.19 -0.30
C GLY A 173 -11.63 10.26 -1.27
N ASP A 174 -10.51 10.86 -0.93
CA ASP A 174 -9.86 11.90 -1.70
C ASP A 174 -8.41 11.52 -2.01
N GLN A 175 -7.73 12.29 -2.85
CA GLN A 175 -6.37 12.04 -3.31
C GLN A 175 -5.43 11.64 -2.17
N TYR A 176 -4.86 10.43 -2.22
CA TYR A 176 -3.89 9.90 -1.26
C TYR A 176 -4.31 9.98 0.23
N LYS A 177 -5.55 10.38 0.50
CA LYS A 177 -6.14 10.50 1.85
C LYS A 177 -6.91 9.23 2.19
N ILE A 178 -6.19 8.20 2.54
CA ILE A 178 -6.71 6.93 3.04
C ILE A 178 -5.78 6.45 4.14
N SER A 179 -6.34 6.02 5.28
CA SER A 179 -5.56 5.44 6.36
C SER A 179 -5.11 4.02 6.04
N TRP A 180 -4.03 3.57 6.70
CA TRP A 180 -3.57 2.17 6.64
C TRP A 180 -4.68 1.17 7.00
N ARG A 181 -5.56 1.54 7.95
CA ARG A 181 -6.72 0.73 8.37
C ARG A 181 -7.67 0.52 7.21
N GLN A 182 -8.19 1.60 6.62
CA GLN A 182 -9.14 1.52 5.52
C GLN A 182 -8.53 0.82 4.30
N GLN A 183 -7.25 1.06 4.01
CA GLN A 183 -6.51 0.36 2.96
C GLN A 183 -6.47 -1.15 3.23
N THR A 184 -6.14 -1.56 4.46
CA THR A 184 -6.10 -2.96 4.85
C THR A 184 -7.47 -3.62 4.73
N GLU A 185 -8.55 -2.94 5.16
CA GLU A 185 -9.93 -3.43 5.03
C GLU A 185 -10.32 -3.65 3.56
N MET A 186 -10.04 -2.68 2.69
CA MET A 186 -10.36 -2.77 1.26
C MET A 186 -9.58 -3.88 0.57
N VAL A 187 -8.28 -3.98 0.83
CA VAL A 187 -7.41 -5.01 0.24
C VAL A 187 -7.77 -6.38 0.76
N ALA A 188 -8.05 -6.53 2.07
CA ALA A 188 -8.48 -7.81 2.66
C ALA A 188 -9.81 -8.29 2.06
N THR A 189 -10.77 -7.38 1.87
CA THR A 189 -12.04 -7.68 1.21
C THR A 189 -11.80 -8.14 -0.23
N ALA A 190 -11.01 -7.39 -1.00
CA ALA A 190 -10.69 -7.72 -2.40
C ALA A 190 -9.97 -9.08 -2.54
N LEU A 191 -9.15 -9.45 -1.57
CA LEU A 191 -8.44 -10.74 -1.54
C LEU A 191 -9.27 -11.89 -0.93
N GLY A 192 -10.49 -11.61 -0.42
CA GLY A 192 -11.38 -12.59 0.20
C GLY A 192 -10.88 -13.10 1.56
N VAL A 193 -10.16 -12.26 2.31
CA VAL A 193 -9.61 -12.59 3.63
C VAL A 193 -9.95 -11.51 4.69
N PRO A 194 -11.23 -11.10 4.81
CA PRO A 194 -11.61 -9.99 5.68
C PRO A 194 -11.27 -10.24 7.15
N ALA A 195 -11.47 -11.45 7.66
CA ALA A 195 -11.15 -11.81 9.05
C ALA A 195 -9.65 -11.63 9.36
N LYS A 196 -8.76 -11.94 8.41
CA LYS A 196 -7.32 -11.68 8.54
C LYS A 196 -7.02 -10.19 8.57
N GLY A 197 -7.71 -9.41 7.73
CA GLY A 197 -7.62 -7.94 7.75
C GLY A 197 -8.01 -7.37 9.11
N GLU A 198 -9.15 -7.80 9.68
CA GLU A 198 -9.61 -7.39 11.00
C GLU A 198 -8.61 -7.71 12.11
N SER A 199 -8.01 -8.92 12.08
CA SER A 199 -6.97 -9.31 13.04
C SER A 199 -5.73 -8.40 12.96
N LEU A 200 -5.21 -8.15 11.76
CA LEU A 200 -4.06 -7.26 11.55
C LEU A 200 -4.36 -5.82 12.00
N ILE A 201 -5.55 -5.33 11.75
CA ILE A 201 -6.00 -4.01 12.19
C ILE A 201 -6.03 -3.96 13.71
N ALA A 202 -6.66 -4.93 14.37
CA ALA A 202 -6.75 -4.99 15.83
C ALA A 202 -5.37 -5.04 16.51
N GLU A 203 -4.43 -5.81 15.96
CA GLU A 203 -3.06 -5.91 16.43
C GLU A 203 -2.31 -4.57 16.25
N THR A 204 -2.47 -3.91 15.11
CA THR A 204 -1.81 -2.63 14.83
C THR A 204 -2.39 -1.52 15.69
N GLU A 205 -3.71 -1.47 15.87
CA GLU A 205 -4.36 -0.53 16.79
C GLU A 205 -3.93 -0.74 18.25
N LYS A 206 -3.70 -1.99 18.65
CA LYS A 206 -3.14 -2.27 19.98
C LYS A 206 -1.75 -1.65 20.13
N LYS A 207 -0.88 -1.78 19.14
CA LYS A 207 0.46 -1.15 19.17
C LYS A 207 0.38 0.37 19.30
N PHE A 208 -0.55 1.02 18.59
CA PHE A 208 -0.79 2.47 18.74
C PHE A 208 -1.23 2.82 20.17
N ARG A 209 -2.22 2.09 20.74
CA ARG A 209 -2.68 2.32 22.11
C ARG A 209 -1.56 2.15 23.14
N ASP A 210 -0.77 1.09 23.00
CA ASP A 210 0.36 0.81 23.90
C ASP A 210 1.41 1.94 23.81
N SER A 211 1.72 2.41 22.59
CA SER A 211 2.65 3.52 22.36
C SER A 211 2.11 4.84 22.91
N ALA A 212 0.84 5.16 22.67
CA ALA A 212 0.21 6.36 23.22
C ALA A 212 0.17 6.35 24.77
N ALA A 213 -0.05 5.19 25.38
CA ALA A 213 -0.03 5.03 26.82
C ALA A 213 1.40 5.21 27.42
N ALA A 214 2.43 4.82 26.66
CA ALA A 214 3.83 5.01 27.05
C ALA A 214 4.31 6.47 26.90
N HIS A 215 3.59 7.29 26.13
CA HIS A 215 3.94 8.67 25.78
C HIS A 215 2.80 9.66 26.09
N PRO A 216 2.38 9.80 27.37
CA PRO A 216 1.27 10.68 27.77
C PRO A 216 1.56 12.17 27.46
N GLU A 217 2.83 12.55 27.30
CA GLU A 217 3.28 13.90 26.90
C GLU A 217 2.77 14.34 25.54
N PHE A 218 2.37 13.42 24.66
CA PHE A 218 1.81 13.75 23.34
C PHE A 218 0.37 14.24 23.39
N LYS A 219 -0.33 13.87 24.46
CA LYS A 219 -1.78 14.10 24.56
C LYS A 219 -2.14 15.57 24.46
N GLY A 220 -2.86 15.89 23.36
CA GLY A 220 -3.39 17.23 23.08
C GLY A 220 -2.36 18.24 22.58
N LYS A 221 -1.08 17.86 22.47
CA LYS A 221 -0.04 18.68 21.84
C LYS A 221 -0.31 18.84 20.34
N THR A 222 -0.01 20.01 19.81
CA THR A 222 -0.06 20.24 18.38
C THR A 222 1.22 19.78 17.71
N ILE A 223 1.10 19.24 16.48
CA ILE A 223 2.24 18.82 15.67
C ILE A 223 2.09 19.35 14.24
N THR A 224 3.17 19.86 13.68
CA THR A 224 3.25 20.11 12.24
C THR A 224 4.08 19.04 11.59
N LEU A 225 3.50 18.35 10.61
CA LEU A 225 4.20 17.41 9.75
C LEU A 225 4.46 18.11 8.41
N GLY A 226 5.69 18.48 8.17
CA GLY A 226 6.08 19.19 6.96
C GLY A 226 7.06 18.41 6.11
N SER A 227 7.31 18.93 4.92
CA SER A 227 8.41 18.49 4.06
C SER A 227 9.05 19.68 3.37
N ARG A 228 10.26 19.44 2.86
CA ARG A 228 10.94 20.33 1.93
C ARG A 228 11.46 19.55 0.75
N THR A 229 11.14 20.06 -0.42
CA THR A 229 11.68 19.61 -1.72
C THR A 229 12.69 20.61 -2.26
N GLY A 230 13.21 20.38 -3.46
CA GLY A 230 13.96 21.40 -4.20
C GLY A 230 13.16 22.67 -4.49
N ASP A 231 11.83 22.55 -4.60
CA ASP A 231 10.94 23.65 -4.99
C ASP A 231 10.48 24.50 -3.77
N GLY A 232 10.44 23.93 -2.57
CA GLY A 232 9.99 24.68 -1.41
C GLY A 232 9.59 23.84 -0.20
N PHE A 233 9.00 24.54 0.77
CA PHE A 233 8.43 23.95 1.98
C PHE A 233 6.94 23.69 1.80
N GLY A 234 6.42 22.77 2.60
CA GLY A 234 5.01 22.59 2.74
C GLY A 234 4.64 21.70 3.95
N ALA A 235 3.35 21.50 4.15
CA ALA A 235 2.84 20.77 5.30
C ALA A 235 1.68 19.83 4.90
N TYR A 236 1.60 18.70 5.58
CA TYR A 236 0.53 17.71 5.42
C TYR A 236 -0.70 18.12 6.23
N VAL A 237 -1.86 18.01 5.59
CA VAL A 237 -3.13 18.34 6.21
C VAL A 237 -3.76 17.10 6.86
N HIS A 238 -4.75 17.30 7.71
CA HIS A 238 -5.54 16.23 8.32
C HIS A 238 -6.09 15.25 7.27
N GLY A 239 -6.17 13.96 7.65
CA GLY A 239 -6.68 12.87 6.81
C GLY A 239 -5.62 12.18 5.96
N THR A 240 -4.33 12.53 6.12
CA THR A 240 -3.23 11.78 5.52
C THR A 240 -2.76 10.65 6.45
N GLY A 241 -2.06 9.63 5.91
CA GLY A 241 -1.51 8.57 6.74
C GLY A 241 -0.56 9.08 7.82
N ARG A 242 0.23 10.12 7.52
CA ARG A 242 1.14 10.74 8.49
C ARG A 242 0.40 11.42 9.63
N THR A 243 -0.67 12.16 9.33
CA THR A 243 -1.48 12.81 10.37
C THR A 243 -2.30 11.80 11.17
N ASP A 244 -2.86 10.75 10.55
CA ASP A 244 -3.51 9.64 11.25
C ASP A 244 -2.56 8.95 12.25
N PHE A 245 -1.30 8.74 11.86
CA PHE A 245 -0.28 8.15 12.73
C PHE A 245 -0.08 8.95 14.02
N VAL A 246 0.15 10.25 13.93
CA VAL A 246 0.42 11.09 15.11
C VAL A 246 -0.84 11.37 15.93
N GLU A 247 -2.00 11.46 15.30
CA GLU A 247 -3.29 11.63 15.99
C GLU A 247 -3.63 10.40 16.85
N ARG A 248 -3.32 9.19 16.39
CA ARG A 248 -3.45 7.96 17.17
C ARG A 248 -2.50 7.89 18.37
N LEU A 249 -1.40 8.65 18.35
CA LEU A 249 -0.50 8.82 19.49
C LEU A 249 -0.98 9.88 20.48
N GLY A 250 -2.01 10.66 20.12
CA GLY A 250 -2.60 11.70 20.97
C GLY A 250 -2.27 13.13 20.60
N PHE A 251 -1.49 13.36 19.55
CA PHE A 251 -1.26 14.68 18.98
C PHE A 251 -2.53 15.22 18.29
N LYS A 252 -2.52 16.51 18.01
CA LYS A 252 -3.45 17.20 17.11
C LYS A 252 -2.66 17.78 15.95
N ASN A 253 -3.12 17.56 14.71
CA ASN A 253 -2.49 18.25 13.60
C ASN A 253 -2.56 19.78 13.79
N ASN A 254 -1.59 20.52 13.25
CA ASN A 254 -1.56 21.96 13.39
C ASN A 254 -2.83 22.60 12.78
N PRO A 255 -3.68 23.26 13.59
CA PRO A 255 -4.94 23.80 13.11
C PRO A 255 -4.75 24.96 12.11
N ALA A 256 -3.61 25.67 12.15
CA ALA A 256 -3.32 26.71 11.18
C ALA A 256 -2.99 26.14 9.79
N VAL A 257 -2.37 24.95 9.74
CA VAL A 257 -2.16 24.18 8.50
C VAL A 257 -3.49 23.68 7.97
N ASP A 258 -4.31 23.07 8.82
CA ASP A 258 -5.61 22.53 8.43
C ASP A 258 -6.58 23.62 7.94
N ALA A 259 -6.52 24.82 8.50
CA ALA A 259 -7.33 25.94 8.06
C ALA A 259 -7.02 26.40 6.62
N LYS A 260 -5.86 26.01 6.08
CA LYS A 260 -5.47 26.29 4.69
C LYS A 260 -5.68 25.06 3.76
N ALA A 261 -6.16 23.95 4.31
CA ALA A 261 -6.40 22.75 3.53
C ALA A 261 -7.47 22.97 2.47
N GLY A 262 -7.18 22.56 1.24
CA GLY A 262 -8.14 22.37 0.16
C GLY A 262 -8.45 20.88 -0.03
N ALA A 263 -8.70 20.47 -1.26
CA ALA A 263 -8.85 19.08 -1.63
C ALA A 263 -7.51 18.30 -1.57
N SER A 264 -6.37 19.00 -1.61
CA SER A 264 -5.03 18.38 -1.58
C SER A 264 -4.72 17.75 -0.22
N PHE A 265 -3.86 16.75 -0.22
CA PHE A 265 -3.28 16.14 0.98
C PHE A 265 -2.14 16.99 1.59
N TYR A 266 -1.78 18.09 0.94
CA TYR A 266 -0.60 18.90 1.21
C TYR A 266 -0.84 20.36 0.83
N ILE A 267 -0.23 21.29 1.57
CA ILE A 267 -0.21 22.71 1.25
C ILE A 267 1.22 23.19 1.04
N ASP A 268 1.43 24.08 0.08
CA ASP A 268 2.70 24.79 -0.06
C ASP A 268 2.81 25.87 1.02
N VAL A 269 4.00 26.02 1.58
CA VAL A 269 4.33 27.05 2.58
C VAL A 269 5.45 27.92 2.01
N SER A 270 5.12 29.18 1.71
CA SER A 270 6.13 30.11 1.20
C SER A 270 7.18 30.42 2.28
N ARG A 271 8.37 30.82 1.86
CA ARG A 271 9.48 31.10 2.77
C ARG A 271 9.18 32.24 3.74
N GLU A 272 8.33 33.19 3.36
CA GLU A 272 7.89 34.30 4.19
C GLU A 272 6.88 33.87 5.27
N ASN A 273 6.26 32.71 5.12
CA ASN A 273 5.21 32.20 6.00
C ASN A 273 5.63 30.93 6.75
N LEU A 274 6.95 30.70 6.98
CA LEU A 274 7.42 29.50 7.68
C LEU A 274 6.96 29.44 9.15
N ASP A 275 6.50 30.55 9.73
CA ASP A 275 5.82 30.60 11.01
C ASP A 275 4.54 29.75 11.05
N LEU A 276 3.92 29.48 9.89
CA LEU A 276 2.81 28.52 9.77
C LEU A 276 3.19 27.10 10.23
N LEU A 277 4.48 26.76 10.19
CA LEU A 277 4.98 25.46 10.64
C LEU A 277 5.09 25.34 12.16
N ASP A 278 4.92 26.46 12.90
CA ASP A 278 5.04 26.46 14.35
C ASP A 278 3.94 25.62 15.04
N ALA A 279 4.37 24.78 15.98
CA ALA A 279 3.49 23.91 16.76
C ALA A 279 4.20 23.53 18.09
N ASP A 280 3.58 22.70 18.93
CA ASP A 280 4.29 22.13 20.08
C ASP A 280 5.49 21.28 19.62
N LEU A 281 5.36 20.60 18.48
CA LEU A 281 6.44 19.86 17.81
C LEU A 281 6.38 20.09 16.29
N THR A 282 7.51 20.42 15.67
CA THR A 282 7.64 20.54 14.22
C THR A 282 8.50 19.42 13.67
N VAL A 283 7.94 18.60 12.77
CA VAL A 283 8.63 17.47 12.14
C VAL A 283 8.74 17.72 10.64
N MET A 284 9.95 17.63 10.11
CA MET A 284 10.23 17.90 8.70
C MET A 284 10.87 16.69 8.01
N THR A 285 10.38 16.41 6.82
CA THR A 285 10.89 15.36 5.93
C THR A 285 11.60 16.00 4.74
N PRO A 286 12.90 15.79 4.53
CA PRO A 286 13.58 16.15 3.29
C PRO A 286 13.14 15.19 2.17
N ILE A 287 12.80 15.72 1.01
CA ILE A 287 12.40 14.95 -0.17
C ILE A 287 13.31 15.31 -1.34
N GLY A 288 14.18 14.38 -1.76
CA GLY A 288 15.13 14.60 -2.85
C GLY A 288 16.22 15.63 -2.55
N ILE A 289 16.37 16.03 -1.29
CA ILE A 289 17.40 16.96 -0.80
C ILE A 289 18.00 16.45 0.50
N PRO A 290 19.23 16.82 0.86
CA PRO A 290 19.80 16.47 2.16
C PRO A 290 19.10 17.22 3.30
N ALA A 291 19.01 16.59 4.48
CA ALA A 291 18.38 17.15 5.69
C ALA A 291 18.98 18.51 6.11
N SER A 292 20.28 18.73 5.85
CA SER A 292 20.96 20.00 6.11
C SER A 292 20.33 21.18 5.37
N LYS A 293 19.68 20.96 4.22
CA LYS A 293 18.96 22.03 3.52
C LYS A 293 17.76 22.55 4.32
N ILE A 294 17.23 21.75 5.25
CA ILE A 294 16.19 22.17 6.20
C ILE A 294 16.85 22.74 7.45
N SER A 295 17.69 21.96 8.13
CA SER A 295 18.26 22.32 9.44
C SER A 295 19.18 23.54 9.40
N ASP A 296 19.80 23.84 8.26
CA ASP A 296 20.67 25.02 8.09
C ASP A 296 19.94 26.25 7.53
N ASP A 297 18.66 26.12 7.18
CA ASP A 297 17.89 27.26 6.65
C ASP A 297 17.61 28.29 7.77
N PRO A 298 18.07 29.55 7.64
CA PRO A 298 17.93 30.53 8.69
C PRO A 298 16.48 30.91 8.99
N LEU A 299 15.58 30.84 8.01
CA LEU A 299 14.15 31.13 8.21
C LEU A 299 13.46 29.96 8.92
N TYR A 300 13.83 28.72 8.60
CA TYR A 300 13.36 27.56 9.35
C TYR A 300 13.82 27.58 10.81
N ARG A 301 15.09 27.93 11.06
CA ARG A 301 15.63 28.10 12.42
C ARG A 301 14.95 29.19 13.22
N ALA A 302 14.32 30.16 12.55
CA ALA A 302 13.60 31.24 13.20
C ALA A 302 12.18 30.84 13.65
N VAL A 303 11.63 29.72 13.17
CA VAL A 303 10.33 29.19 13.61
C VAL A 303 10.37 28.95 15.13
N PRO A 304 9.38 29.42 15.91
CA PRO A 304 9.47 29.41 17.40
C PRO A 304 9.70 28.01 17.98
N SER A 305 9.03 26.98 17.49
CA SER A 305 9.25 25.61 17.91
C SER A 305 10.68 25.13 17.63
N VAL A 306 11.19 25.42 16.44
CA VAL A 306 12.56 25.05 16.04
C VAL A 306 13.59 25.77 16.91
N LYS A 307 13.41 27.07 17.12
CA LYS A 307 14.26 27.89 18.01
C LYS A 307 14.25 27.37 19.45
N ALA A 308 13.12 26.82 19.89
CA ALA A 308 12.97 26.25 21.24
C ALA A 308 13.48 24.79 21.33
N GLY A 309 14.08 24.23 20.26
CA GLY A 309 14.56 22.85 20.24
C GLY A 309 13.44 21.79 20.08
N ARG A 310 12.22 22.22 19.81
CA ARG A 310 11.05 21.33 19.65
C ARG A 310 10.81 21.02 18.17
N SER A 311 11.84 20.44 17.54
CA SER A 311 11.75 20.04 16.14
C SER A 311 12.54 18.77 15.86
N VAL A 312 12.08 18.03 14.86
CA VAL A 312 12.74 16.86 14.29
C VAL A 312 12.87 17.07 12.79
N VAL A 313 14.08 16.90 12.26
CA VAL A 313 14.31 16.78 10.83
C VAL A 313 14.81 15.38 10.57
N PHE A 314 14.10 14.61 9.75
CA PHE A 314 14.54 13.27 9.41
C PHE A 314 15.85 13.33 8.60
N ASP A 315 16.89 12.71 9.10
CA ASP A 315 18.19 12.53 8.43
C ASP A 315 18.43 11.07 8.00
N ASP A 316 17.62 10.15 8.48
CA ASP A 316 17.58 8.76 8.08
C ASP A 316 16.42 8.52 7.10
N GLU A 317 16.77 8.18 5.86
CA GLU A 317 15.79 7.92 4.79
C GLU A 317 14.88 6.73 5.12
N THR A 318 15.38 5.71 5.84
CA THR A 318 14.58 4.56 6.24
C THR A 318 13.50 4.94 7.24
N LEU A 319 13.83 5.76 8.23
CA LEU A 319 12.86 6.27 9.22
C LEU A 319 11.82 7.15 8.55
N SER A 320 12.27 8.05 7.69
CA SER A 320 11.40 8.92 6.88
C SER A 320 10.44 8.11 6.01
N ALA A 321 10.97 7.09 5.33
CA ALA A 321 10.17 6.20 4.49
C ALA A 321 9.18 5.36 5.31
N ALA A 322 9.57 4.82 6.47
CA ALA A 322 8.68 4.08 7.35
C ALA A 322 7.47 4.90 7.79
N PHE A 323 7.75 6.14 8.23
CA PHE A 323 6.71 7.10 8.63
C PHE A 323 5.80 7.52 7.46
N SER A 324 6.35 7.48 6.23
CA SER A 324 5.63 7.91 5.02
C SER A 324 4.75 6.81 4.41
N THR A 325 5.16 5.54 4.54
CA THR A 325 4.51 4.42 3.84
C THR A 325 3.12 4.14 4.39
N ASP A 326 2.94 4.23 5.71
CA ASP A 326 1.64 4.03 6.36
C ASP A 326 0.99 2.69 5.94
N SER A 327 1.77 1.60 6.05
CA SER A 327 1.32 0.22 5.95
C SER A 327 1.37 -0.46 7.32
N VAL A 328 0.73 -1.61 7.49
CA VAL A 328 0.77 -2.38 8.74
C VAL A 328 2.20 -2.65 9.21
N PHE A 329 3.10 -2.96 8.27
CA PHE A 329 4.51 -3.24 8.60
C PHE A 329 5.29 -1.97 8.92
N SER A 330 5.15 -0.94 8.08
CA SER A 330 5.88 0.31 8.28
C SER A 330 5.41 1.04 9.54
N VAL A 331 4.12 0.98 9.87
CA VAL A 331 3.55 1.51 11.12
C VAL A 331 4.21 0.85 12.33
N ALA A 332 4.33 -0.49 12.34
CA ALA A 332 4.98 -1.19 13.45
C ALA A 332 6.44 -0.74 13.63
N TYR A 333 7.17 -0.60 12.52
CA TYR A 333 8.54 -0.11 12.52
C TYR A 333 8.63 1.36 12.97
N ALA A 334 7.74 2.22 12.48
CA ALA A 334 7.71 3.63 12.84
C ALA A 334 7.36 3.84 14.33
N LEU A 335 6.43 3.07 14.90
CA LEU A 335 6.11 3.12 16.33
C LEU A 335 7.35 2.81 17.18
N GLU A 336 8.18 1.87 16.77
CA GLU A 336 9.40 1.52 17.51
C GLU A 336 10.52 2.56 17.35
N LYS A 337 10.73 3.08 16.15
CA LYS A 337 11.92 3.87 15.79
C LYS A 337 11.68 5.38 15.71
N VAL A 338 10.48 5.80 15.30
CA VAL A 338 10.16 7.23 15.07
C VAL A 338 9.56 7.88 16.32
N VAL A 339 8.71 7.15 17.08
CA VAL A 339 8.09 7.72 18.30
C VAL A 339 9.09 8.24 19.32
N PRO A 340 10.22 7.57 19.62
CA PRO A 340 11.24 8.12 20.52
C PRO A 340 11.80 9.47 20.05
N LEU A 341 11.91 9.72 18.73
CA LEU A 341 12.37 10.99 18.19
C LEU A 341 11.38 12.12 18.46
N PHE A 342 10.08 11.81 18.49
CA PHE A 342 9.05 12.81 18.80
C PHE A 342 8.98 13.10 20.31
N ALA A 343 9.28 12.11 21.14
CA ALA A 343 9.24 12.27 22.59
C ALA A 343 10.41 13.11 23.12
N GLU A 344 11.61 12.99 22.53
CA GLU A 344 12.82 13.64 23.03
C GLU A 344 12.69 15.17 23.11
N PRO A 345 12.21 15.91 22.08
CA PRO A 345 12.06 17.35 22.14
C PRO A 345 10.93 17.84 23.04
N LEU A 346 10.10 16.97 23.57
CA LEU A 346 8.94 17.30 24.42
C LEU A 346 9.17 17.03 25.91
N LYS A 347 10.35 16.51 26.28
CA LYS A 347 10.77 16.35 27.66
C LYS A 347 11.22 17.70 28.22
#